data_762b61a4583735828f6f2a90afd0f44a
#
_entry.id   762b61a4583735828f6f2a90afd0f44a
#
_cell.length_a   1.000
_cell.length_b   1.000
_cell.length_c   1.000
_cell.angle_alpha   90.00
_cell.angle_beta   90.00
_cell.angle_gamma   90.00
#
_symmetry.space_group_name_H-M   'P 1'
#
loop_
_entity.id
_entity.type
_entity.pdbx_description
1 polymer ?
#
loop_
_entity_poly.entity_id
_entity_poly.type
_entity_poly.pdbx_seq_one_letter_code
_entity_poly.pdbx_strand_id
1 'polypeptide(L)'
;EKASAYFRSQEAEQGDKAPHFLWNAKMRFGKTFASYKLAQKMGWQKVLVLTFKPAVQNAWEEDLMNHVDFEGWQFIKPGGLSYEDADKSKPFVCFGSFQDYLGRNKTTGGIKTKNEWVHATHWDGIILDEYHFGAWRENAKDLISSEEKEELKEEKDIEEFDEAIMPITTNAYLYLSGTPFRAIASGEFIEEQIFNWTYSDEQSAKESWEGDDNPYRALPRMVLMTYQLPDSIREIAMEGEFNEFDLNVFFKAKGTGAFAEFEYKDEVQKWLEMIRGSFSETTVDYLKMGAKKPPLPFSHAPLLRVLNHTFWYLPNVASCHAMYNLLAEAQNTFYHDYQ
;
A
#
# COMPACT_ATOMS: atom_id res chain seq x y z
N GLU A 1 7.29 8.14 19.34
CA GLU A 1 7.90 9.25 20.09
C GLU A 1 8.02 10.52 19.26
N LYS A 2 8.64 10.49 18.05
CA LYS A 2 8.81 11.67 17.20
C LYS A 2 7.47 12.37 16.91
N ALA A 3 6.42 11.63 16.50
CA ALA A 3 5.10 12.21 16.23
C ALA A 3 4.46 12.88 17.44
N SER A 4 4.51 12.23 18.62
CA SER A 4 3.95 12.82 19.84
C SER A 4 4.71 14.06 20.30
N ALA A 5 6.02 14.12 20.11
CA ALA A 5 6.83 15.30 20.42
C ALA A 5 6.47 16.46 19.46
N TYR A 6 6.34 16.16 18.18
CA TYR A 6 5.95 17.13 17.15
C TYR A 6 4.55 17.70 17.43
N PHE A 7 3.53 16.85 17.64
CA PHE A 7 2.18 17.34 17.93
C PHE A 7 2.12 18.23 19.18
N ARG A 8 2.82 17.84 20.25
CA ARG A 8 2.88 18.67 21.48
C ARG A 8 3.59 20.01 21.28
N SER A 9 4.63 20.07 20.43
CA SER A 9 5.27 21.34 20.12
C SER A 9 4.33 22.27 19.35
N GLN A 10 3.53 21.72 18.44
CA GLN A 10 2.57 22.50 17.65
C GLN A 10 1.37 22.96 18.49
N GLU A 11 0.89 22.15 19.44
CA GLU A 11 -0.13 22.56 20.41
C GLU A 11 0.34 23.78 21.22
N ALA A 12 1.63 23.85 21.58
CA ALA A 12 2.20 24.98 22.33
C ALA A 12 2.35 26.25 21.47
N GLU A 13 2.50 26.13 20.15
CA GLU A 13 2.65 27.25 19.23
C GLU A 13 1.33 27.92 18.83
N GLN A 14 0.16 27.34 19.19
CA GLN A 14 -1.19 27.84 18.89
C GLN A 14 -1.39 28.23 17.41
N GLY A 15 -0.96 27.35 16.49
CA GLY A 15 -1.17 27.55 15.07
C GLY A 15 -2.67 27.46 14.68
N ASP A 16 -3.07 28.21 13.66
CA ASP A 16 -4.46 28.20 13.14
C ASP A 16 -4.82 26.89 12.42
N LYS A 17 -3.84 26.08 12.01
CA LYS A 17 -4.02 24.83 11.27
C LYS A 17 -3.63 23.63 12.11
N ALA A 18 -4.39 22.54 11.97
CA ALA A 18 -4.06 21.27 12.61
C ALA A 18 -2.73 20.72 12.08
N PRO A 19 -1.79 20.31 12.95
CA PRO A 19 -0.50 19.79 12.54
C PRO A 19 -0.63 18.45 11.81
N HIS A 20 0.24 18.27 10.81
CA HIS A 20 0.32 17.09 9.95
C HIS A 20 1.59 16.31 10.22
N PHE A 21 1.49 14.99 10.35
CA PHE A 21 2.64 14.11 10.54
C PHE A 21 2.55 12.85 9.69
N LEU A 22 3.62 12.50 8.99
CA LEU A 22 3.68 11.34 8.10
C LEU A 22 4.51 10.21 8.73
N TRP A 23 3.94 9.02 8.80
CA TRP A 23 4.69 7.79 9.01
C TRP A 23 4.95 7.08 7.67
N ASN A 24 6.17 7.23 7.17
CA ASN A 24 6.72 6.42 6.12
C ASN A 24 7.28 5.13 6.74
N ALA A 25 6.42 4.17 6.94
CA ALA A 25 6.78 2.92 7.57
C ALA A 25 6.40 1.73 6.69
N LYS A 26 7.37 0.86 6.45
CA LYS A 26 7.20 -0.35 5.63
C LYS A 26 6.03 -1.22 6.07
N MET A 27 5.58 -2.13 5.23
CA MET A 27 4.61 -3.17 5.61
C MET A 27 5.13 -3.97 6.82
N ARG A 28 4.21 -4.42 7.67
CA ARG A 28 4.49 -5.18 8.91
C ARG A 28 5.23 -4.39 10.00
N PHE A 29 5.28 -3.07 9.90
CA PHE A 29 5.77 -2.20 10.98
C PHE A 29 4.85 -2.22 12.21
N GLY A 30 3.56 -2.55 12.03
CA GLY A 30 2.54 -2.44 13.08
C GLY A 30 1.95 -1.03 13.17
N LYS A 31 1.75 -0.37 12.01
CA LYS A 31 1.23 1.01 11.95
C LYS A 31 -0.08 1.17 12.73
N THR A 32 -1.01 0.23 12.60
CA THR A 32 -2.30 0.23 13.29
C THR A 32 -2.12 0.29 14.80
N PHE A 33 -1.42 -0.67 15.36
CA PHE A 33 -1.14 -0.74 16.79
C PHE A 33 -0.38 0.50 17.29
N ALA A 34 0.65 0.91 16.56
CA ALA A 34 1.44 2.10 16.91
C ALA A 34 0.60 3.39 16.88
N SER A 35 -0.40 3.48 15.99
CA SER A 35 -1.34 4.61 15.94
C SER A 35 -2.20 4.69 17.19
N TYR A 36 -2.69 3.56 17.68
CA TYR A 36 -3.42 3.50 18.95
C TYR A 36 -2.54 3.86 20.15
N LYS A 37 -1.28 3.40 20.16
CA LYS A 37 -0.31 3.81 21.20
C LYS A 37 -0.01 5.31 21.14
N LEU A 38 0.01 5.90 19.95
CA LEU A 38 0.13 7.35 19.81
C LEU A 38 -1.11 8.06 20.38
N ALA A 39 -2.31 7.59 20.02
CA ALA A 39 -3.56 8.15 20.54
C ALA A 39 -3.60 8.13 22.08
N GLN A 40 -3.24 7.01 22.71
CA GLN A 40 -3.10 6.91 24.16
C GLN A 40 -2.08 7.91 24.72
N LYS A 41 -0.90 8.01 24.11
CA LYS A 41 0.18 8.90 24.54
C LYS A 41 -0.20 10.39 24.45
N MET A 42 -1.05 10.73 23.45
CA MET A 42 -1.59 12.08 23.26
C MET A 42 -2.82 12.35 24.12
N GLY A 43 -3.44 11.33 24.73
CA GLY A 43 -4.67 11.45 25.50
C GLY A 43 -5.93 11.63 24.62
N TRP A 44 -5.85 11.23 23.35
CA TRP A 44 -6.98 11.33 22.43
C TRP A 44 -8.15 10.43 22.86
N GLN A 45 -9.34 10.98 22.83
CA GLN A 45 -10.58 10.28 23.17
C GLN A 45 -11.42 9.96 21.93
N LYS A 46 -11.28 10.77 20.88
CA LYS A 46 -12.05 10.69 19.64
C LYS A 46 -11.11 10.60 18.47
N VAL A 47 -10.95 9.40 17.92
CA VAL A 47 -10.04 9.12 16.80
C VAL A 47 -10.86 8.72 15.58
N LEU A 48 -10.63 9.39 14.44
CA LEU A 48 -11.20 9.01 13.16
C LEU A 48 -10.14 8.36 12.29
N VAL A 49 -10.41 7.15 11.82
CA VAL A 49 -9.56 6.43 10.85
C VAL A 49 -10.28 6.41 9.50
N LEU A 50 -9.64 6.98 8.50
CA LEU A 50 -10.12 7.01 7.12
C LEU A 50 -9.19 6.23 6.20
N THR A 51 -9.77 5.38 5.36
CA THR A 51 -9.02 4.57 4.38
C THR A 51 -9.73 4.50 3.04
N PHE A 52 -8.97 4.23 1.96
CA PHE A 52 -9.55 3.86 0.67
C PHE A 52 -9.80 2.35 0.53
N LYS A 53 -9.26 1.54 1.45
CA LYS A 53 -9.35 0.08 1.42
C LYS A 53 -10.14 -0.45 2.61
N PRO A 54 -11.48 -0.57 2.53
CA PRO A 54 -12.29 -1.10 3.64
C PRO A 54 -11.85 -2.48 4.15
N ALA A 55 -11.17 -3.25 3.31
CA ALA A 55 -10.69 -4.60 3.67
C ALA A 55 -9.73 -4.64 4.88
N VAL A 56 -9.09 -3.51 5.24
CA VAL A 56 -8.20 -3.44 6.41
C VAL A 56 -8.96 -3.25 7.74
N GLN A 57 -10.27 -3.05 7.70
CA GLN A 57 -11.12 -2.79 8.87
C GLN A 57 -10.94 -3.82 9.98
N ASN A 58 -10.91 -5.09 9.63
CA ASN A 58 -10.77 -6.17 10.63
C ASN A 58 -9.45 -6.08 11.40
N ALA A 59 -8.36 -5.73 10.72
CA ALA A 59 -7.06 -5.57 11.39
C ALA A 59 -7.08 -4.40 12.39
N TRP A 60 -7.71 -3.27 12.03
CA TRP A 60 -7.88 -2.13 12.92
C TRP A 60 -8.74 -2.49 14.14
N GLU A 61 -9.85 -3.21 13.94
CA GLU A 61 -10.74 -3.63 15.02
C GLU A 61 -10.06 -4.65 15.94
N GLU A 62 -9.42 -5.67 15.39
CA GLU A 62 -8.76 -6.74 16.14
C GLU A 62 -7.62 -6.19 17.01
N ASP A 63 -6.78 -5.31 16.47
CA ASP A 63 -5.69 -4.67 17.23
C ASP A 63 -6.22 -3.86 18.42
N LEU A 64 -7.37 -3.16 18.25
CA LEU A 64 -7.97 -2.37 19.34
C LEU A 64 -8.66 -3.25 20.38
N MET A 65 -9.50 -4.18 19.92
CA MET A 65 -10.42 -4.91 20.80
C MET A 65 -9.77 -6.07 21.55
N ASN A 66 -8.70 -6.64 21.01
CA ASN A 66 -8.05 -7.83 21.57
C ASN A 66 -6.81 -7.52 22.42
N HIS A 67 -6.31 -6.28 22.43
CA HIS A 67 -5.10 -5.96 23.18
C HIS A 67 -5.43 -5.29 24.50
N VAL A 68 -4.82 -5.80 25.58
CA VAL A 68 -5.03 -5.33 26.98
C VAL A 68 -4.75 -3.82 27.16
N ASP A 69 -3.83 -3.24 26.40
CA ASP A 69 -3.50 -1.83 26.51
C ASP A 69 -4.65 -0.90 26.09
N PHE A 70 -5.63 -1.41 25.33
CA PHE A 70 -6.77 -0.64 24.83
C PHE A 70 -8.08 -1.04 25.51
N GLU A 71 -8.01 -1.69 26.65
CA GLU A 71 -9.21 -2.04 27.42
C GLU A 71 -10.07 -0.79 27.71
N GLY A 72 -11.37 -0.91 27.44
CA GLY A 72 -12.31 0.19 27.58
C GLY A 72 -12.47 1.09 26.36
N TRP A 73 -11.64 0.93 25.32
CA TRP A 73 -11.86 1.62 24.05
C TRP A 73 -13.02 0.99 23.27
N GLN A 74 -13.64 1.77 22.40
CA GLN A 74 -14.76 1.34 21.57
C GLN A 74 -14.40 1.50 20.10
N PHE A 75 -14.91 0.60 19.25
CA PHE A 75 -14.70 0.64 17.81
C PHE A 75 -16.03 0.85 17.08
N ILE A 76 -16.20 2.05 16.50
CA ILE A 76 -17.39 2.46 15.76
C ILE A 76 -17.14 2.22 14.26
N LYS A 77 -18.03 1.49 13.61
CA LYS A 77 -17.91 1.16 12.17
C LYS A 77 -19.28 1.00 11.51
N PRO A 78 -19.38 1.14 10.18
CA PRO A 78 -20.58 0.80 9.45
C PRO A 78 -20.98 -0.68 9.68
N GLY A 79 -22.23 -0.90 10.09
CA GLY A 79 -22.75 -2.26 10.38
C GLY A 79 -22.27 -2.89 11.69
N GLY A 80 -21.57 -2.14 12.53
CA GLY A 80 -21.18 -2.52 13.89
C GLY A 80 -21.76 -1.58 14.93
N LEU A 81 -20.97 -1.28 15.97
CA LEU A 81 -21.35 -0.30 16.99
C LEU A 81 -21.59 1.06 16.32
N SER A 82 -22.78 1.63 16.54
CA SER A 82 -23.12 2.96 16.03
C SER A 82 -22.61 4.06 16.96
N TYR A 83 -22.50 5.29 16.43
CA TYR A 83 -22.13 6.44 17.25
C TYR A 83 -23.16 6.73 18.34
N GLU A 84 -24.46 6.55 18.04
CA GLU A 84 -25.55 6.75 18.99
C GLU A 84 -25.48 5.80 20.16
N ASP A 85 -25.10 4.54 19.92
CA ASP A 85 -25.04 3.48 20.94
C ASP A 85 -23.74 3.46 21.73
N ALA A 86 -22.72 4.16 21.24
CA ALA A 86 -21.42 4.22 21.91
C ALA A 86 -21.48 5.04 23.21
N ASP A 87 -20.75 4.59 24.22
CA ASP A 87 -20.57 5.32 25.50
C ASP A 87 -19.62 6.51 25.29
N LYS A 88 -20.19 7.71 25.29
CA LYS A 88 -19.43 8.97 25.05
C LYS A 88 -18.46 9.34 26.16
N SER A 89 -18.51 8.66 27.30
CA SER A 89 -17.55 8.85 28.40
C SER A 89 -16.25 8.06 28.22
N LYS A 90 -16.22 7.14 27.25
CA LYS A 90 -15.08 6.30 26.92
C LYS A 90 -14.42 6.70 25.60
N PRO A 91 -13.11 6.46 25.47
CA PRO A 91 -12.45 6.69 24.20
C PRO A 91 -13.00 5.77 23.09
N PHE A 92 -13.07 6.29 21.89
CA PHE A 92 -13.50 5.52 20.75
C PHE A 92 -12.70 5.84 19.49
N VAL A 93 -12.60 4.82 18.65
CA VAL A 93 -12.11 4.90 17.28
C VAL A 93 -13.30 4.75 16.34
N CYS A 94 -13.46 5.69 15.44
CA CYS A 94 -14.41 5.58 14.34
C CYS A 94 -13.63 5.19 13.08
N PHE A 95 -14.02 4.11 12.45
CA PHE A 95 -13.37 3.61 11.23
C PHE A 95 -14.34 3.62 10.05
N GLY A 96 -13.88 4.11 8.92
CA GLY A 96 -14.64 4.03 7.68
C GLY A 96 -13.85 4.38 6.44
N SER A 97 -14.47 4.15 5.29
CA SER A 97 -13.89 4.61 4.04
C SER A 97 -14.22 6.09 3.80
N PHE A 98 -13.41 6.74 2.96
CA PHE A 98 -13.71 8.08 2.48
C PHE A 98 -15.10 8.17 1.86
N GLN A 99 -15.50 7.17 1.07
CA GLN A 99 -16.80 7.13 0.43
C GLN A 99 -17.96 7.01 1.45
N ASP A 100 -17.70 6.33 2.59
CA ASP A 100 -18.72 6.19 3.63
C ASP A 100 -18.99 7.51 4.34
N TYR A 101 -17.95 8.22 4.75
CA TYR A 101 -18.06 9.39 5.61
C TYR A 101 -18.03 10.72 4.87
N LEU A 102 -17.25 10.84 3.79
CA LEU A 102 -17.15 12.07 3.00
C LEU A 102 -18.00 12.05 1.73
N GLY A 103 -18.51 10.86 1.34
CA GLY A 103 -19.33 10.70 0.14
C GLY A 103 -20.65 11.47 0.24
N ARG A 104 -20.95 12.28 -0.76
CA ARG A 104 -22.19 13.04 -0.85
C ARG A 104 -23.37 12.18 -1.30
N ASN A 105 -24.57 12.61 -0.95
CA ASN A 105 -25.80 12.00 -1.45
C ASN A 105 -25.98 12.39 -2.93
N LYS A 106 -25.99 11.39 -3.81
CA LYS A 106 -26.12 11.60 -5.28
C LYS A 106 -27.40 12.34 -5.70
N THR A 107 -28.43 12.35 -4.84
CA THR A 107 -29.73 12.94 -5.13
C THR A 107 -29.84 14.39 -4.62
N THR A 108 -29.23 14.70 -3.48
CA THR A 108 -29.37 16.00 -2.80
C THR A 108 -28.09 16.85 -2.86
N GLY A 109 -26.97 16.29 -3.31
CA GLY A 109 -25.65 16.95 -3.30
C GLY A 109 -25.04 17.16 -1.91
N GLY A 110 -25.81 16.99 -0.83
CA GLY A 110 -25.38 17.21 0.54
C GLY A 110 -24.70 15.99 1.18
N ILE A 111 -24.17 16.19 2.40
CA ILE A 111 -23.66 15.11 3.24
C ILE A 111 -24.79 14.12 3.52
N LYS A 112 -24.49 12.82 3.51
CA LYS A 112 -25.47 11.79 3.89
C LYS A 112 -25.89 12.01 5.35
N THR A 113 -27.18 12.23 5.61
CA THR A 113 -27.72 12.53 6.94
C THR A 113 -27.22 11.60 8.04
N LYS A 114 -27.06 10.33 7.74
CA LYS A 114 -26.50 9.34 8.68
C LYS A 114 -25.04 9.59 9.11
N ASN A 115 -24.32 10.46 8.43
CA ASN A 115 -22.91 10.78 8.66
C ASN A 115 -22.69 12.22 9.14
N GLU A 116 -23.74 13.01 9.34
CA GLU A 116 -23.64 14.40 9.80
C GLU A 116 -22.87 14.50 11.13
N TRP A 117 -23.01 13.53 12.00
CA TRP A 117 -22.31 13.47 13.27
C TRP A 117 -20.78 13.41 13.10
N VAL A 118 -20.26 12.77 12.03
CA VAL A 118 -18.82 12.72 11.76
C VAL A 118 -18.28 14.13 11.49
N HIS A 119 -19.04 14.93 10.76
CA HIS A 119 -18.70 16.32 10.41
C HIS A 119 -18.95 17.30 11.56
N ALA A 120 -19.93 17.00 12.42
CA ALA A 120 -20.23 17.81 13.61
C ALA A 120 -19.28 17.50 14.79
N THR A 121 -18.58 16.39 14.76
CA THR A 121 -17.64 16.00 15.82
C THR A 121 -16.29 16.68 15.59
N HIS A 122 -15.76 17.35 16.63
CA HIS A 122 -14.38 17.75 16.64
C HIS A 122 -13.53 16.55 17.09
N TRP A 123 -12.63 16.11 16.23
CA TRP A 123 -11.78 14.94 16.47
C TRP A 123 -10.46 15.33 17.14
N ASP A 124 -9.96 14.49 18.05
CA ASP A 124 -8.64 14.70 18.64
C ASP A 124 -7.53 14.34 17.65
N GLY A 125 -7.76 13.33 16.82
CA GLY A 125 -6.85 12.95 15.75
C GLY A 125 -7.57 12.28 14.58
N ILE A 126 -7.17 12.63 13.36
CA ILE A 126 -7.58 11.93 12.14
C ILE A 126 -6.38 11.14 11.62
N ILE A 127 -6.58 9.86 11.39
CA ILE A 127 -5.58 8.94 10.84
C ILE A 127 -5.98 8.58 9.42
N LEU A 128 -5.10 8.86 8.47
CA LEU A 128 -5.29 8.62 7.05
C LEU A 128 -4.46 7.41 6.66
N ASP A 129 -5.10 6.23 6.59
CA ASP A 129 -4.42 4.97 6.29
C ASP A 129 -4.29 4.76 4.77
N GLU A 130 -3.15 4.17 4.37
CA GLU A 130 -2.78 3.97 2.97
C GLU A 130 -2.75 5.29 2.18
N TYR A 131 -2.11 6.32 2.77
CA TYR A 131 -1.97 7.60 2.12
C TYR A 131 -1.05 7.51 0.90
N HIS A 132 -1.65 7.53 -0.27
CA HIS A 132 -0.96 7.56 -1.55
C HIS A 132 -1.24 8.90 -2.23
N PHE A 133 -0.23 9.76 -2.28
CA PHE A 133 -0.30 11.06 -2.95
C PHE A 133 -0.78 10.90 -4.41
N GLY A 134 -1.74 11.70 -4.82
CA GLY A 134 -2.36 11.64 -6.15
C GLY A 134 -3.66 10.86 -6.16
N ALA A 135 -3.69 9.60 -5.73
CA ALA A 135 -4.94 8.84 -5.57
C ALA A 135 -5.88 9.52 -4.57
N TRP A 136 -5.34 10.14 -3.55
CA TRP A 136 -6.05 10.95 -2.58
C TRP A 136 -6.72 12.16 -3.22
N ARG A 137 -5.96 12.94 -4.00
CA ARG A 137 -6.48 14.12 -4.71
C ARG A 137 -7.52 13.77 -5.77
N GLU A 138 -7.30 12.71 -6.54
CA GLU A 138 -8.25 12.26 -7.55
C GLU A 138 -9.56 11.81 -6.91
N ASN A 139 -9.49 10.98 -5.89
CA ASN A 139 -10.69 10.50 -5.19
C ASN A 139 -11.39 11.62 -4.38
N ALA A 140 -10.66 12.54 -3.78
CA ALA A 140 -11.25 13.71 -3.14
C ALA A 140 -11.97 14.61 -4.15
N LYS A 141 -11.37 14.86 -5.32
CA LYS A 141 -12.02 15.60 -6.42
C LYS A 141 -13.30 14.94 -6.92
N ASP A 142 -13.37 13.62 -6.92
CA ASP A 142 -14.58 12.89 -7.32
C ASP A 142 -15.69 12.93 -6.29
N LEU A 143 -15.37 13.25 -5.03
CA LEU A 143 -16.35 13.45 -3.95
C LEU A 143 -16.92 14.87 -3.92
N ILE A 144 -16.28 15.83 -4.58
CA ILE A 144 -16.69 17.22 -4.68
C ILE A 144 -17.76 17.36 -5.80
N SER A 145 -18.74 18.25 -5.61
CA SER A 145 -19.77 18.50 -6.62
C SER A 145 -19.20 19.11 -7.91
N SER A 146 -19.93 18.99 -9.02
CA SER A 146 -19.52 19.56 -10.30
C SER A 146 -19.39 21.09 -10.27
N GLU A 147 -20.16 21.77 -9.45
CA GLU A 147 -20.12 23.23 -9.27
C GLU A 147 -18.85 23.66 -8.52
N GLU A 148 -18.50 22.96 -7.43
CA GLU A 148 -17.24 23.19 -6.71
C GLU A 148 -16.01 22.81 -7.54
N LYS A 149 -16.13 21.86 -8.49
CA LYS A 149 -15.06 21.54 -9.46
C LYS A 149 -14.77 22.68 -10.44
N GLU A 150 -15.75 23.50 -10.78
CA GLU A 150 -15.56 24.67 -11.63
C GLU A 150 -14.87 25.83 -10.88
N GLU A 151 -15.25 26.10 -9.65
CA GLU A 151 -14.56 27.08 -8.79
C GLU A 151 -13.09 26.68 -8.53
N LEU A 152 -12.81 25.39 -8.28
CA LEU A 152 -11.45 24.87 -8.07
C LEU A 152 -10.58 24.85 -9.34
N LYS A 153 -11.17 24.90 -10.54
CA LYS A 153 -10.40 24.98 -11.80
C LYS A 153 -9.82 26.36 -12.10
N GLU A 154 -10.40 27.40 -11.50
CA GLU A 154 -9.89 28.77 -11.64
C GLU A 154 -8.69 29.05 -10.71
N GLU A 155 -8.52 28.29 -9.63
CA GLU A 155 -7.33 28.31 -8.77
C GLU A 155 -6.30 27.30 -9.27
N LYS A 156 -5.32 27.81 -10.02
CA LYS A 156 -4.27 27.03 -10.70
C LYS A 156 -3.25 26.32 -9.80
N ASP A 157 -3.32 26.48 -8.47
CA ASP A 157 -2.29 26.05 -7.53
C ASP A 157 -2.88 25.34 -6.29
N ILE A 158 -3.63 24.23 -6.47
CA ILE A 158 -3.83 23.32 -5.34
C ILE A 158 -2.62 22.37 -5.29
N GLU A 159 -1.48 22.89 -4.88
CA GLU A 159 -0.27 22.11 -4.62
C GLU A 159 -0.30 21.46 -3.23
N GLU A 160 -1.09 21.98 -2.29
CA GLU A 160 -1.22 21.46 -0.94
C GLU A 160 -2.56 20.76 -0.73
N PHE A 161 -2.58 19.73 0.13
CA PHE A 161 -3.81 19.16 0.67
C PHE A 161 -4.54 20.27 1.42
N ASP A 162 -5.64 20.75 0.87
CA ASP A 162 -6.40 21.80 1.50
C ASP A 162 -7.38 21.18 2.51
N GLU A 163 -7.26 21.58 3.78
CA GLU A 163 -8.21 21.24 4.85
C GLU A 163 -9.65 21.65 4.49
N ALA A 164 -9.82 22.67 3.64
CA ALA A 164 -11.12 23.09 3.14
C ALA A 164 -11.86 22.01 2.32
N ILE A 165 -11.13 21.02 1.79
CA ILE A 165 -11.73 19.90 1.06
C ILE A 165 -12.33 18.87 2.05
N MET A 166 -11.84 18.79 3.29
CA MET A 166 -12.42 17.94 4.33
C MET A 166 -13.18 18.78 5.35
N PRO A 167 -14.52 18.80 5.28
CA PRO A 167 -15.34 19.55 6.24
C PRO A 167 -15.41 18.83 7.60
N ILE A 168 -14.27 18.37 8.11
CA ILE A 168 -14.11 17.69 9.39
C ILE A 168 -13.02 18.40 10.18
N THR A 169 -13.31 18.74 11.43
CA THR A 169 -12.36 19.44 12.30
C THR A 169 -11.60 18.48 13.20
N THR A 170 -10.30 18.73 13.37
CA THR A 170 -9.41 17.90 14.20
C THR A 170 -8.28 18.71 14.80
N ASN A 171 -7.68 18.17 15.86
CA ASN A 171 -6.47 18.74 16.46
C ASN A 171 -5.17 18.26 15.78
N ALA A 172 -5.19 17.13 15.05
CA ALA A 172 -4.00 16.57 14.41
C ALA A 172 -4.36 15.62 13.25
N TYR A 173 -3.49 15.59 12.23
CA TYR A 173 -3.54 14.62 11.14
C TYR A 173 -2.33 13.70 11.17
N LEU A 174 -2.56 12.39 11.18
CA LEU A 174 -1.55 11.36 11.05
C LEU A 174 -1.74 10.63 9.71
N TYR A 175 -0.74 10.70 8.87
CA TYR A 175 -0.70 10.01 7.59
C TYR A 175 0.12 8.74 7.68
N LEU A 176 -0.44 7.60 7.24
CA LEU A 176 0.23 6.31 7.22
C LEU A 176 0.47 5.87 5.79
N SER A 177 1.70 5.61 5.42
CA SER A 177 2.05 5.08 4.10
C SER A 177 3.32 4.23 4.18
N GLY A 178 3.38 3.22 3.32
CA GLY A 178 4.61 2.46 3.06
C GLY A 178 5.38 2.96 1.84
N THR A 179 4.76 3.84 1.02
CA THR A 179 5.31 4.32 -0.25
C THR A 179 4.96 5.79 -0.52
N PRO A 180 5.29 6.73 0.41
CA PRO A 180 4.89 8.12 0.28
C PRO A 180 5.82 8.93 -0.63
N PHE A 181 6.48 8.29 -1.61
CA PHE A 181 7.54 8.92 -2.42
C PHE A 181 7.10 10.19 -3.13
N ARG A 182 5.86 10.23 -3.64
CA ARG A 182 5.34 11.42 -4.32
C ARG A 182 5.05 12.56 -3.35
N ALA A 183 4.47 12.27 -2.19
CA ALA A 183 4.20 13.28 -1.15
C ALA A 183 5.49 13.90 -0.61
N ILE A 184 6.53 13.10 -0.42
CA ILE A 184 7.85 13.58 0.00
C ILE A 184 8.51 14.40 -1.12
N ALA A 185 8.44 13.93 -2.37
CA ALA A 185 9.05 14.61 -3.51
C ALA A 185 8.36 15.94 -3.87
N SER A 186 7.05 16.06 -3.58
CA SER A 186 6.30 17.30 -3.80
C SER A 186 6.55 18.38 -2.72
N GLY A 187 7.22 18.04 -1.62
CA GLY A 187 7.44 18.95 -0.50
C GLY A 187 6.22 19.14 0.41
N GLU A 188 5.21 18.28 0.30
CA GLU A 188 4.00 18.33 1.15
C GLU A 188 4.32 18.17 2.64
N PHE A 189 5.40 17.46 2.96
CA PHE A 189 5.89 17.27 4.32
C PHE A 189 7.35 17.69 4.43
N ILE A 190 7.69 18.46 5.45
CA ILE A 190 9.07 18.76 5.82
C ILE A 190 9.65 17.65 6.70
N GLU A 191 10.97 17.59 6.84
CA GLU A 191 11.68 16.50 7.51
C GLU A 191 11.24 16.29 8.97
N GLU A 192 10.89 17.36 9.67
CA GLU A 192 10.41 17.34 11.05
C GLU A 192 9.06 16.64 11.18
N GLN A 193 8.26 16.67 10.13
CA GLN A 193 6.92 16.07 10.03
C GLN A 193 6.95 14.60 9.58
N ILE A 194 8.12 14.03 9.32
CA ILE A 194 8.25 12.69 8.77
C ILE A 194 8.97 11.77 9.75
N PHE A 195 8.38 10.60 9.99
CA PHE A 195 9.07 9.46 10.58
C PHE A 195 9.31 8.41 9.51
N ASN A 196 10.56 8.01 9.32
CA ASN A 196 10.95 6.96 8.39
C ASN A 196 11.29 5.67 9.15
N TRP A 197 10.75 4.54 8.66
CA TRP A 197 11.14 3.21 9.07
C TRP A 197 11.16 2.30 7.83
N THR A 198 12.32 2.23 7.23
CA THR A 198 12.55 1.47 6.00
C THR A 198 12.94 0.02 6.30
N TYR A 199 13.05 -0.78 5.26
CA TYR A 199 13.62 -2.13 5.38
C TYR A 199 15.06 -2.10 5.91
N SER A 200 15.88 -1.14 5.47
CA SER A 200 17.25 -0.99 5.93
C SER A 200 17.34 -0.66 7.42
N ASP A 201 16.44 0.22 7.92
CA ASP A 201 16.36 0.54 9.34
C ASP A 201 16.00 -0.69 10.17
N GLU A 202 15.05 -1.51 9.70
CA GLU A 202 14.65 -2.75 10.34
C GLU A 202 15.81 -3.76 10.39
N GLN A 203 16.54 -3.95 9.28
CA GLN A 203 17.67 -4.87 9.27
C GLN A 203 18.82 -4.36 10.14
N SER A 204 19.09 -3.07 10.13
CA SER A 204 20.07 -2.44 11.03
C SER A 204 19.71 -2.64 12.49
N ALA A 205 18.43 -2.42 12.85
CA ALA A 205 17.93 -2.65 14.19
C ALA A 205 18.03 -4.14 14.61
N LYS A 206 17.76 -5.05 13.66
CA LYS A 206 17.89 -6.50 13.88
C LYS A 206 19.33 -6.93 14.13
N GLU A 207 20.29 -6.37 13.38
CA GLU A 207 21.71 -6.71 13.46
C GLU A 207 22.38 -6.05 14.69
N SER A 208 21.96 -4.84 15.06
CA SER A 208 22.53 -4.09 16.18
C SER A 208 21.88 -4.40 17.53
N TRP A 209 20.88 -5.29 17.58
CA TRP A 209 20.20 -5.62 18.82
C TRP A 209 21.12 -6.36 19.78
N GLU A 210 21.29 -5.81 20.97
CA GLU A 210 22.04 -6.45 22.05
C GLU A 210 21.07 -7.17 23.02
N GLY A 211 21.23 -8.47 23.19
CA GLY A 211 20.43 -9.30 24.10
C GLY A 211 19.68 -10.43 23.38
N ASP A 212 19.15 -11.35 24.19
CA ASP A 212 18.55 -12.61 23.70
C ASP A 212 17.15 -12.39 23.08
N ASP A 213 16.41 -11.39 23.54
CA ASP A 213 15.01 -11.11 23.15
C ASP A 213 14.90 -10.11 21.98
N ASN A 214 15.57 -10.40 20.87
CA ASN A 214 15.51 -9.54 19.69
C ASN A 214 14.10 -9.55 19.06
N PRO A 215 13.32 -8.46 19.15
CA PRO A 215 11.96 -8.39 18.61
C PRO A 215 11.91 -8.45 17.09
N TYR A 216 13.02 -8.16 16.40
CA TYR A 216 13.14 -8.20 14.94
C TYR A 216 13.58 -9.57 14.42
N ARG A 217 13.92 -10.52 15.31
CA ARG A 217 14.51 -11.82 14.93
C ARG A 217 13.64 -12.60 13.94
N ALA A 218 12.32 -12.58 14.13
CA ALA A 218 11.35 -13.30 13.30
C ALA A 218 11.09 -12.62 11.95
N LEU A 219 11.52 -11.36 11.76
CA LEU A 219 11.27 -10.65 10.52
C LEU A 219 12.17 -11.17 9.40
N PRO A 220 11.61 -11.45 8.19
CA PRO A 220 12.35 -12.06 7.12
C PRO A 220 13.41 -11.10 6.54
N ARG A 221 14.51 -11.66 6.12
CA ARG A 221 15.46 -10.93 5.28
C ARG A 221 14.95 -10.92 3.84
N MET A 222 14.88 -9.74 3.25
CA MET A 222 14.62 -9.59 1.83
C MET A 222 15.93 -9.68 1.06
N VAL A 223 15.97 -10.54 0.04
CA VAL A 223 17.08 -10.62 -0.89
C VAL A 223 16.55 -10.18 -2.25
N LEU A 224 17.03 -9.05 -2.75
CA LEU A 224 16.73 -8.57 -4.09
C LEU A 224 17.77 -9.15 -5.05
N MET A 225 17.33 -9.96 -5.99
CA MET A 225 18.15 -10.53 -7.03
C MET A 225 17.69 -10.00 -8.38
N THR A 226 18.64 -9.58 -9.19
CA THR A 226 18.39 -9.12 -10.55
C THR A 226 19.11 -10.01 -11.55
N TYR A 227 18.58 -10.15 -12.72
CA TYR A 227 19.19 -10.86 -13.82
C TYR A 227 19.10 -10.03 -15.11
N GLN A 228 20.04 -10.25 -16.02
CA GLN A 228 20.00 -9.61 -17.32
C GLN A 228 18.96 -10.33 -18.20
N LEU A 229 18.02 -9.58 -18.75
CA LEU A 229 17.04 -10.13 -19.69
C LEU A 229 17.75 -10.62 -20.96
N PRO A 230 17.39 -11.80 -21.48
CA PRO A 230 17.80 -12.23 -22.82
C PRO A 230 17.42 -11.21 -23.89
N ASP A 231 18.23 -11.11 -24.94
CA ASP A 231 17.98 -10.14 -26.02
C ASP A 231 16.62 -10.32 -26.68
N SER A 232 16.15 -11.56 -26.85
CA SER A 232 14.81 -11.84 -27.41
C SER A 232 13.66 -11.26 -26.57
N ILE A 233 13.77 -11.30 -25.25
CA ILE A 233 12.77 -10.69 -24.35
C ILE A 233 12.88 -9.17 -24.39
N ARG A 234 14.12 -8.67 -24.41
CA ARG A 234 14.38 -7.25 -24.46
C ARG A 234 13.90 -6.61 -25.75
N GLU A 235 14.08 -7.28 -26.91
CA GLU A 235 13.59 -6.82 -28.21
C GLU A 235 12.06 -6.68 -28.20
N ILE A 236 11.32 -7.67 -27.72
CA ILE A 236 9.86 -7.61 -27.59
C ILE A 236 9.45 -6.48 -26.62
N ALA A 237 10.11 -6.38 -25.48
CA ALA A 237 9.77 -5.36 -24.49
C ALA A 237 10.10 -3.92 -24.97
N MET A 238 10.97 -3.76 -25.96
CA MET A 238 11.24 -2.47 -26.62
C MET A 238 10.20 -2.06 -27.67
N GLU A 239 9.22 -2.92 -27.97
CA GLU A 239 8.07 -2.61 -28.83
C GLU A 239 6.97 -1.81 -28.10
N GLY A 240 7.20 -1.36 -26.87
CA GLY A 240 6.29 -0.52 -26.10
C GLY A 240 5.96 0.82 -26.79
N GLU A 241 4.94 1.49 -26.29
CA GLU A 241 4.59 2.84 -26.75
C GLU A 241 5.84 3.74 -26.66
N PHE A 242 6.14 4.49 -27.71
CA PHE A 242 7.32 5.36 -27.81
C PHE A 242 8.69 4.64 -27.87
N ASN A 243 8.75 3.35 -28.19
CA ASN A 243 9.98 2.54 -28.17
C ASN A 243 10.65 2.50 -26.77
N GLU A 244 9.86 2.60 -25.73
CA GLU A 244 10.32 2.43 -24.36
C GLU A 244 10.26 0.97 -23.93
N PHE A 245 11.15 0.61 -23.00
CA PHE A 245 11.16 -0.74 -22.43
C PHE A 245 9.92 -0.97 -21.55
N ASP A 246 9.03 -1.86 -21.98
CA ASP A 246 7.80 -2.21 -21.30
C ASP A 246 7.58 -3.73 -21.24
N LEU A 247 7.77 -4.32 -20.08
CA LEU A 247 7.47 -5.74 -19.85
C LEU A 247 5.98 -6.08 -20.00
N ASN A 248 5.07 -5.11 -19.97
CA ASN A 248 3.66 -5.35 -20.23
C ASN A 248 3.43 -5.83 -21.66
N VAL A 249 4.25 -5.41 -22.61
CA VAL A 249 4.22 -5.90 -24.01
C VAL A 249 4.59 -7.39 -24.05
N PHE A 250 5.67 -7.78 -23.37
CA PHE A 250 6.11 -9.18 -23.33
C PHE A 250 5.06 -10.12 -22.70
N PHE A 251 4.40 -9.67 -21.62
CA PHE A 251 3.35 -10.44 -20.95
C PHE A 251 1.93 -10.14 -21.47
N LYS A 252 1.80 -9.52 -22.64
CA LYS A 252 0.50 -9.24 -23.22
C LYS A 252 -0.28 -10.52 -23.51
N ALA A 253 -1.54 -10.55 -23.06
CA ALA A 253 -2.39 -11.73 -23.21
C ALA A 253 -3.77 -11.34 -23.76
N LYS A 254 -4.37 -12.26 -24.48
CA LYS A 254 -5.74 -12.19 -25.02
C LYS A 254 -6.62 -13.25 -24.38
N GLY A 255 -7.94 -12.99 -24.37
CA GLY A 255 -8.91 -13.92 -23.82
C GLY A 255 -9.08 -13.80 -22.30
N THR A 256 -9.92 -14.67 -21.76
CA THR A 256 -10.23 -14.71 -20.32
C THR A 256 -10.37 -16.15 -19.82
N GLY A 257 -10.07 -16.39 -18.55
CA GLY A 257 -10.19 -17.71 -17.91
C GLY A 257 -9.40 -18.78 -18.67
N ALA A 258 -10.02 -19.89 -18.98
CA ALA A 258 -9.41 -21.03 -19.68
C ALA A 258 -8.99 -20.72 -21.13
N PHE A 259 -9.46 -19.62 -21.71
CA PHE A 259 -9.14 -19.19 -23.07
C PHE A 259 -8.10 -18.07 -23.12
N ALA A 260 -7.53 -17.71 -21.96
CA ALA A 260 -6.48 -16.71 -21.90
C ALA A 260 -5.16 -17.32 -22.40
N GLU A 261 -4.49 -16.61 -23.31
CA GLU A 261 -3.23 -17.02 -23.93
C GLU A 261 -2.32 -15.81 -24.15
N PHE A 262 -1.00 -15.97 -23.95
CA PHE A 262 -0.03 -14.92 -24.27
C PHE A 262 0.11 -14.72 -25.77
N GLU A 263 0.29 -13.48 -26.21
CA GLU A 263 0.62 -13.16 -27.61
C GLU A 263 2.01 -13.71 -27.99
N TYR A 264 2.96 -13.71 -27.05
CA TYR A 264 4.31 -14.24 -27.19
C TYR A 264 4.47 -15.52 -26.36
N LYS A 265 3.58 -16.51 -26.56
CA LYS A 265 3.51 -17.73 -25.76
C LYS A 265 4.85 -18.48 -25.73
N ASP A 266 5.48 -18.64 -26.88
CA ASP A 266 6.72 -19.40 -27.02
C ASP A 266 7.88 -18.73 -26.27
N GLU A 267 7.94 -17.41 -26.31
CA GLU A 267 8.96 -16.60 -25.63
C GLU A 267 8.76 -16.62 -24.11
N VAL A 268 7.51 -16.51 -23.66
CA VAL A 268 7.16 -16.64 -22.25
C VAL A 268 7.47 -18.04 -21.74
N GLN A 269 7.22 -19.08 -22.53
CA GLN A 269 7.60 -20.44 -22.16
C GLN A 269 9.11 -20.62 -22.07
N LYS A 270 9.89 -20.10 -23.01
CA LYS A 270 11.36 -20.09 -22.92
C LYS A 270 11.87 -19.37 -21.68
N TRP A 271 11.24 -18.26 -21.33
CA TRP A 271 11.55 -17.52 -20.12
C TRP A 271 11.25 -18.35 -18.85
N LEU A 272 10.14 -19.07 -18.80
CA LEU A 272 9.81 -20.00 -17.71
C LEU A 272 10.82 -21.13 -17.58
N GLU A 273 11.23 -21.74 -18.70
CA GLU A 273 12.26 -22.77 -18.72
C GLU A 273 13.60 -22.24 -18.21
N MET A 274 13.94 -21.00 -18.56
CA MET A 274 15.14 -20.33 -18.06
C MET A 274 15.09 -20.14 -16.54
N ILE A 275 13.97 -19.65 -15.98
CA ILE A 275 13.81 -19.48 -14.53
C ILE A 275 13.85 -20.83 -13.82
N ARG A 276 13.23 -21.85 -14.39
CA ARG A 276 13.24 -23.21 -13.83
C ARG A 276 14.64 -23.84 -13.84
N GLY A 277 15.56 -23.35 -14.65
CA GLY A 277 16.89 -23.90 -14.80
C GLY A 277 16.94 -25.15 -15.69
N SER A 278 15.87 -25.41 -16.45
CA SER A 278 15.80 -26.50 -17.44
C SER A 278 16.25 -25.94 -18.77
N PHE A 279 17.57 -25.89 -19.01
CA PHE A 279 18.10 -25.44 -20.29
C PHE A 279 18.27 -26.61 -21.23
N SER A 280 17.73 -26.51 -22.43
CA SER A 280 18.26 -27.24 -23.56
C SER A 280 19.63 -26.63 -23.96
N GLU A 281 20.56 -27.42 -24.51
CA GLU A 281 21.86 -26.90 -24.96
C GLU A 281 21.72 -25.72 -25.92
N THR A 282 20.71 -25.72 -26.76
CA THR A 282 20.35 -24.61 -27.68
C THR A 282 19.94 -23.31 -26.97
N THR A 283 19.25 -23.40 -25.86
CA THR A 283 18.85 -22.21 -25.07
C THR A 283 20.06 -21.62 -24.36
N VAL A 284 20.99 -22.46 -23.89
CA VAL A 284 22.23 -22.03 -23.27
C VAL A 284 23.15 -21.32 -24.27
N ASP A 285 23.18 -21.75 -25.52
CA ASP A 285 24.01 -21.11 -26.55
C ASP A 285 23.44 -19.74 -26.98
N TYR A 286 22.13 -19.60 -27.03
CA TYR A 286 21.48 -18.32 -27.27
C TYR A 286 21.72 -17.31 -26.12
N LEU A 287 21.76 -17.79 -24.89
CA LEU A 287 22.01 -16.98 -23.71
C LEU A 287 23.51 -16.67 -23.53
N LYS A 288 24.40 -17.52 -24.03
CA LYS A 288 25.85 -17.28 -23.99
C LYS A 288 26.33 -16.22 -24.99
N MET A 289 25.58 -15.96 -26.07
CA MET A 289 25.96 -14.94 -27.06
C MET A 289 25.91 -13.49 -26.51
N GLY A 290 25.15 -13.21 -25.44
CA GLY A 290 25.03 -11.86 -24.86
C GLY A 290 25.64 -11.69 -23.48
N ALA A 291 25.89 -12.74 -22.71
CA ALA A 291 26.37 -12.61 -21.33
C ALA A 291 27.44 -13.66 -20.97
N LYS A 292 28.55 -13.19 -20.41
CA LYS A 292 29.63 -14.04 -19.87
C LYS A 292 29.23 -14.82 -18.61
N LYS A 293 27.98 -14.71 -18.13
CA LYS A 293 27.45 -15.36 -16.91
C LYS A 293 26.06 -15.92 -17.19
N PRO A 294 25.65 -17.02 -16.52
CA PRO A 294 24.28 -17.51 -16.61
C PRO A 294 23.28 -16.41 -16.26
N PRO A 295 22.08 -16.42 -16.85
CA PRO A 295 21.08 -15.36 -16.69
C PRO A 295 20.65 -15.16 -15.23
N LEU A 296 20.63 -16.22 -14.44
CA LEU A 296 20.39 -16.13 -13.01
C LEU A 296 21.71 -16.15 -12.25
N PRO A 297 21.96 -15.17 -11.37
CA PRO A 297 23.24 -15.02 -10.67
C PRO A 297 23.45 -16.03 -9.53
N PHE A 298 22.57 -17.02 -9.39
CA PHE A 298 22.57 -17.97 -8.28
C PHE A 298 22.14 -19.36 -8.73
N SER A 299 22.53 -20.38 -7.98
CA SER A 299 22.07 -21.76 -8.17
C SER A 299 20.65 -21.93 -7.61
N HIS A 300 19.75 -22.54 -8.37
CA HIS A 300 18.40 -22.85 -7.94
C HIS A 300 18.36 -23.91 -6.82
N ALA A 301 19.31 -24.84 -6.80
CA ALA A 301 19.28 -25.98 -5.90
C ALA A 301 19.17 -25.61 -4.40
N PRO A 302 19.84 -24.58 -3.87
CA PRO A 302 19.65 -24.16 -2.50
C PRO A 302 18.29 -23.48 -2.27
N LEU A 303 17.77 -22.78 -3.27
CA LEU A 303 16.50 -22.04 -3.17
C LEU A 303 15.29 -22.98 -3.18
N LEU A 304 15.31 -24.03 -3.98
CA LEU A 304 14.24 -25.02 -4.05
C LEU A 304 13.94 -25.71 -2.70
N ARG A 305 14.90 -25.69 -1.78
CA ARG A 305 14.72 -26.26 -0.44
C ARG A 305 13.97 -25.34 0.52
N VAL A 306 13.91 -24.04 0.24
CA VAL A 306 13.34 -23.02 1.13
C VAL A 306 12.18 -22.24 0.51
N LEU A 307 12.05 -22.25 -0.82
CA LEU A 307 10.96 -21.61 -1.53
C LEU A 307 9.77 -22.57 -1.65
N ASN A 308 8.87 -22.51 -0.68
CA ASN A 308 7.62 -23.29 -0.71
C ASN A 308 6.50 -22.56 -1.47
N HIS A 309 6.64 -21.26 -1.67
CA HIS A 309 5.63 -20.41 -2.33
C HIS A 309 6.30 -19.36 -3.19
N THR A 310 5.70 -19.07 -4.34
CA THR A 310 6.09 -17.98 -5.22
C THR A 310 4.91 -17.06 -5.44
N PHE A 311 5.15 -15.75 -5.50
CA PHE A 311 4.17 -14.76 -5.87
C PHE A 311 4.62 -14.09 -7.17
N TRP A 312 3.72 -14.09 -8.15
CA TRP A 312 3.98 -13.57 -9.48
C TRP A 312 3.15 -12.32 -9.71
N TYR A 313 3.80 -11.23 -9.97
CA TYR A 313 3.14 -9.98 -10.34
C TYR A 313 3.13 -9.86 -11.86
N LEU A 314 1.92 -9.85 -12.45
CA LEU A 314 1.70 -9.78 -13.90
C LEU A 314 0.87 -8.53 -14.23
N PRO A 315 0.96 -7.99 -15.47
CA PRO A 315 0.38 -6.70 -15.83
C PRO A 315 -1.12 -6.58 -15.61
N ASN A 316 -1.87 -7.66 -15.90
CA ASN A 316 -3.33 -7.64 -15.84
C ASN A 316 -3.91 -9.03 -15.60
N VAL A 317 -5.23 -9.11 -15.43
CA VAL A 317 -5.96 -10.35 -15.15
C VAL A 317 -5.86 -11.37 -16.29
N ALA A 318 -5.86 -10.91 -17.53
CA ALA A 318 -5.71 -11.81 -18.69
C ALA A 318 -4.33 -12.49 -18.68
N SER A 319 -3.26 -11.73 -18.37
CA SER A 319 -1.91 -12.26 -18.20
C SER A 319 -1.80 -13.25 -17.04
N CYS A 320 -2.51 -13.03 -15.94
CA CYS A 320 -2.57 -13.98 -14.82
C CYS A 320 -3.23 -15.30 -15.24
N HIS A 321 -4.36 -15.24 -15.97
CA HIS A 321 -5.02 -16.42 -16.48
C HIS A 321 -4.18 -17.14 -17.54
N ALA A 322 -3.53 -16.40 -18.44
CA ALA A 322 -2.64 -16.99 -19.44
C ALA A 322 -1.43 -17.70 -18.79
N MET A 323 -0.86 -17.12 -17.75
CA MET A 323 0.22 -17.74 -17.00
C MET A 323 -0.23 -19.02 -16.29
N TYR A 324 -1.41 -18.98 -15.64
CA TYR A 324 -1.99 -20.17 -15.02
C TYR A 324 -2.18 -21.29 -16.05
N ASN A 325 -2.76 -20.97 -17.21
CA ASN A 325 -3.02 -21.95 -18.28
C ASN A 325 -1.68 -22.54 -18.80
N LEU A 326 -0.68 -21.69 -19.01
CA LEU A 326 0.63 -22.12 -19.51
C LEU A 326 1.35 -23.05 -18.50
N LEU A 327 1.32 -22.72 -17.21
CA LEU A 327 1.88 -23.56 -16.15
C LEU A 327 1.14 -24.88 -16.02
N ALA A 328 -0.19 -24.88 -16.09
CA ALA A 328 -1.02 -26.07 -16.05
C ALA A 328 -0.78 -26.98 -17.27
N GLU A 329 -0.63 -26.40 -18.48
CA GLU A 329 -0.28 -27.14 -19.69
C GLU A 329 1.11 -27.77 -19.54
N ALA A 330 2.10 -27.03 -19.08
CA ALA A 330 3.46 -27.52 -18.88
C ALA A 330 3.51 -28.65 -17.82
N GLN A 331 2.75 -28.53 -16.72
CA GLN A 331 2.64 -29.57 -15.71
C GLN A 331 2.01 -30.86 -16.26
N ASN A 332 0.90 -30.72 -16.97
CA ASN A 332 0.12 -31.87 -17.45
C ASN A 332 0.76 -32.56 -18.67
N THR A 333 1.41 -31.79 -19.56
CA THR A 333 1.93 -32.29 -20.82
C THR A 333 3.40 -32.68 -20.69
N PHE A 334 4.19 -31.92 -19.95
CA PHE A 334 5.65 -32.13 -19.85
C PHE A 334 6.08 -32.62 -18.47
N TYR A 335 5.14 -32.95 -17.59
CA TYR A 335 5.40 -33.38 -16.22
C TYR A 335 6.33 -32.42 -15.44
N HIS A 336 6.23 -31.13 -15.76
CA HIS A 336 6.93 -30.09 -15.04
C HIS A 336 6.27 -29.91 -13.66
N ASP A 337 7.11 -29.87 -12.63
CA ASP A 337 6.63 -29.69 -11.26
C ASP A 337 6.55 -28.18 -10.94
N TYR A 338 5.36 -27.63 -11.06
CA TYR A 338 5.02 -26.25 -10.74
C TYR A 338 4.01 -26.19 -9.57
N GLN A 339 4.19 -27.02 -8.56
CA GLN A 339 3.33 -27.07 -7.39
C GLN A 339 3.42 -25.83 -6.50
#